data_e37f56b5ee6ee20f3d91dee8ed97c3e6
#
_entry.id   e37f56b5ee6ee20f3d91dee8ed97c3e6
#
_cell.length_a   1.000
_cell.length_b   1.000
_cell.length_c   1.000
_cell.angle_alpha   90.00
_cell.angle_beta   90.00
_cell.angle_gamma   90.00
#
_symmetry.space_group_name_H-M   'P 1'
#
loop_
_entity.id
_entity.type
_entity.pdbx_description
1 polymer ?
#
loop_
_entity_poly.entity_id
_entity_poly.type
_entity_poly.pdbx_seq_one_letter_code
_entity_poly.pdbx_strand_id
1 'polypeptide(L)'
;MESKEISTNIVFYKNLESLIRLAKESVESTEFQYTELQKNIFRENFDKYDINESSHLANVDWILLNSIFISMFSHLEYKLFLYCKKIEKNSEFKIKLDNLNGSTLVKYFNYLNLVANIESASKSVKNYQTLTLFQKVRNTLVHNGGIIITDKNKKLESHELYKFLKDKKVAMGGSLGIIRISNVDFLENFYLLCKNMCDEIADEINKNFR
;
A
#
# COMPACT_ATOMS: atom_id res chain seq x y z
N MET A 1 -8.98 -29.00 12.69
CA MET A 1 -7.88 -27.99 12.68
C MET A 1 -7.93 -27.02 11.51
N GLU A 2 -8.69 -27.29 10.46
CA GLU A 2 -8.86 -26.43 9.27
C GLU A 2 -9.52 -25.06 9.53
N SER A 3 -10.32 -24.91 10.59
CA SER A 3 -11.07 -23.69 10.85
C SER A 3 -10.22 -22.48 11.31
N LYS A 4 -9.03 -22.70 11.87
CA LYS A 4 -8.20 -21.60 12.41
C LYS A 4 -7.37 -20.86 11.33
N GLU A 5 -7.03 -21.50 10.22
CA GLU A 5 -6.18 -20.90 9.17
C GLU A 5 -6.97 -20.03 8.19
N ILE A 6 -8.16 -20.48 7.80
CA ILE A 6 -9.10 -19.68 7.03
C ILE A 6 -9.40 -18.37 7.77
N SER A 7 -9.47 -18.41 9.12
CA SER A 7 -9.75 -17.22 9.91
C SER A 7 -8.69 -16.12 9.83
N THR A 8 -7.39 -16.44 9.70
CA THR A 8 -6.32 -15.42 9.69
C THR A 8 -6.23 -14.62 8.40
N ASN A 9 -6.43 -15.26 7.23
CA ASN A 9 -6.49 -14.52 5.97
C ASN A 9 -7.77 -13.70 5.87
N ILE A 10 -8.90 -14.23 6.32
CA ILE A 10 -10.18 -13.50 6.36
C ILE A 10 -10.05 -12.24 7.20
N VAL A 11 -9.44 -12.30 8.38
CA VAL A 11 -9.25 -11.11 9.24
C VAL A 11 -8.34 -10.08 8.55
N PHE A 12 -7.26 -10.53 7.93
CA PHE A 12 -6.36 -9.65 7.18
C PHE A 12 -7.11 -8.93 6.04
N TYR A 13 -7.85 -9.66 5.22
CA TYR A 13 -8.62 -9.06 4.12
C TYR A 13 -9.71 -8.11 4.62
N LYS A 14 -10.45 -8.48 5.66
CA LYS A 14 -11.45 -7.60 6.28
C LYS A 14 -10.85 -6.29 6.79
N ASN A 15 -9.63 -6.34 7.35
CA ASN A 15 -8.95 -5.12 7.78
C ASN A 15 -8.61 -4.21 6.58
N LEU A 16 -8.09 -4.76 5.48
CA LEU A 16 -7.82 -3.99 4.28
C LEU A 16 -9.10 -3.45 3.62
N GLU A 17 -10.16 -4.25 3.57
CA GLU A 17 -11.48 -3.85 3.07
C GLU A 17 -12.09 -2.72 3.92
N SER A 18 -11.93 -2.78 5.23
CA SER A 18 -12.38 -1.72 6.13
C SER A 18 -11.62 -0.41 5.91
N LEU A 19 -10.32 -0.47 5.64
CA LEU A 19 -9.51 0.71 5.29
C LEU A 19 -9.93 1.30 3.93
N ILE A 20 -10.23 0.48 2.94
CA ILE A 20 -10.75 0.92 1.64
C ILE A 20 -12.13 1.55 1.80
N ARG A 21 -13.00 0.95 2.62
CA ARG A 21 -14.31 1.51 2.91
C ARG A 21 -14.21 2.89 3.56
N LEU A 22 -13.34 3.04 4.56
CA LEU A 22 -13.05 4.34 5.18
C LEU A 22 -12.58 5.36 4.14
N ALA A 23 -11.71 4.95 3.22
CA ALA A 23 -11.24 5.80 2.13
C ALA A 23 -12.39 6.28 1.23
N LYS A 24 -13.30 5.38 0.83
CA LYS A 24 -14.47 5.72 0.01
C LYS A 24 -15.41 6.69 0.71
N GLU A 25 -15.78 6.39 1.94
CA GLU A 25 -16.68 7.23 2.75
C GLU A 25 -16.09 8.63 2.97
N SER A 26 -14.77 8.73 3.14
CA SER A 26 -14.10 10.02 3.28
C SER A 26 -14.11 10.83 1.98
N VAL A 27 -13.74 10.23 0.85
CA VAL A 27 -13.72 10.92 -0.45
C VAL A 27 -15.12 11.40 -0.81
N GLU A 28 -16.15 10.56 -0.64
CA GLU A 28 -17.55 10.95 -0.87
C GLU A 28 -17.97 12.13 0.02
N SER A 29 -17.57 12.12 1.30
CA SER A 29 -17.86 13.21 2.24
C SER A 29 -17.19 14.52 1.83
N THR A 30 -15.91 14.46 1.42
CA THR A 30 -15.15 15.64 0.99
C THR A 30 -15.71 16.22 -0.32
N GLU A 31 -16.08 15.37 -1.27
CA GLU A 31 -16.72 15.79 -2.52
C GLU A 31 -18.07 16.50 -2.26
N PHE A 32 -18.86 15.96 -1.33
CA PHE A 32 -20.11 16.59 -0.92
C PHE A 32 -19.85 17.97 -0.29
N GLN A 33 -18.93 18.08 0.65
CA GLN A 33 -18.58 19.34 1.31
C GLN A 33 -18.07 20.38 0.29
N TYR A 34 -17.22 19.95 -0.64
CA TYR A 34 -16.71 20.83 -1.70
C TYR A 34 -17.83 21.33 -2.61
N THR A 35 -18.77 20.46 -2.96
CA THR A 35 -19.93 20.83 -3.77
C THR A 35 -20.84 21.85 -3.05
N GLU A 36 -21.10 21.67 -1.76
CA GLU A 36 -21.88 22.61 -0.96
C GLU A 36 -21.15 23.95 -0.81
N LEU A 37 -19.85 23.93 -0.60
CA LEU A 37 -19.03 25.12 -0.53
C LEU A 37 -19.13 25.92 -1.85
N GLN A 38 -18.99 25.26 -3.00
CA GLN A 38 -19.14 25.90 -4.31
C GLN A 38 -20.53 26.53 -4.50
N LYS A 39 -21.61 25.86 -4.11
CA LYS A 39 -22.97 26.41 -4.18
C LYS A 39 -23.12 27.68 -3.34
N ASN A 40 -22.50 27.71 -2.17
CA ASN A 40 -22.54 28.85 -1.27
C ASN A 40 -21.73 30.02 -1.81
N ILE A 41 -20.57 29.77 -2.44
CA ILE A 41 -19.79 30.80 -3.14
C ILE A 41 -20.61 31.51 -4.24
N PHE A 42 -21.38 30.75 -5.03
CA PHE A 42 -22.22 31.31 -6.07
C PHE A 42 -23.46 32.06 -5.55
N ARG A 43 -23.89 31.80 -4.31
CA ARG A 43 -25.07 32.44 -3.69
C ARG A 43 -24.73 33.66 -2.85
N GLU A 44 -23.57 33.68 -2.21
CA GLU A 44 -23.12 34.77 -1.36
C GLU A 44 -22.02 35.57 -2.07
N ASN A 45 -21.96 36.89 -1.84
CA ASN A 45 -20.94 37.76 -2.44
C ASN A 45 -19.53 37.20 -2.24
N PHE A 46 -18.72 37.23 -3.28
CA PHE A 46 -17.34 36.68 -3.39
C PHE A 46 -16.40 37.09 -2.23
N ASP A 47 -16.69 38.17 -1.54
CA ASP A 47 -15.91 38.75 -0.44
C ASP A 47 -15.93 37.92 0.85
N LYS A 48 -16.77 36.87 0.95
CA LYS A 48 -16.88 35.99 2.12
C LYS A 48 -16.26 34.59 1.91
N TYR A 49 -15.56 34.39 0.80
CA TYR A 49 -14.98 33.11 0.48
C TYR A 49 -13.79 32.80 1.37
N ASP A 50 -13.87 31.72 2.14
CA ASP A 50 -12.75 31.23 2.93
C ASP A 50 -11.82 30.36 2.07
N ILE A 51 -10.75 30.98 1.56
CA ILE A 51 -9.69 30.30 0.78
C ILE A 51 -9.05 29.17 1.62
N ASN A 52 -9.04 29.30 2.94
CA ASN A 52 -8.46 28.29 3.85
C ASN A 52 -9.29 27.02 3.84
N GLU A 53 -10.63 27.11 3.89
CA GLU A 53 -11.52 25.97 3.86
C GLU A 53 -11.41 25.19 2.55
N SER A 54 -11.40 25.90 1.42
CA SER A 54 -11.19 25.29 0.10
C SER A 54 -9.82 24.58 0.01
N SER A 55 -8.77 25.21 0.54
CA SER A 55 -7.44 24.61 0.57
C SER A 55 -7.37 23.39 1.49
N HIS A 56 -8.07 23.43 2.63
CA HIS A 56 -8.19 22.31 3.55
C HIS A 56 -8.87 21.11 2.87
N LEU A 57 -10.03 21.30 2.31
CA LEU A 57 -10.77 20.25 1.58
C LEU A 57 -9.95 19.64 0.44
N ALA A 58 -9.23 20.47 -0.33
CA ALA A 58 -8.38 19.99 -1.42
C ALA A 58 -7.20 19.13 -0.97
N ASN A 59 -6.80 19.22 0.30
CA ASN A 59 -5.65 18.47 0.83
C ASN A 59 -6.03 17.25 1.68
N VAL A 60 -7.21 17.26 2.29
CA VAL A 60 -7.63 16.22 3.25
C VAL A 60 -7.61 14.83 2.61
N ASP A 61 -8.13 14.68 1.40
CA ASP A 61 -8.25 13.36 0.75
C ASP A 61 -6.90 12.71 0.51
N TRP A 62 -5.97 13.41 -0.14
CA TRP A 62 -4.69 12.79 -0.46
C TRP A 62 -3.83 12.53 0.78
N ILE A 63 -3.95 13.35 1.85
CA ILE A 63 -3.29 13.10 3.13
C ILE A 63 -3.84 11.82 3.76
N LEU A 64 -5.16 11.67 3.78
CA LEU A 64 -5.81 10.49 4.34
C LEU A 64 -5.53 9.24 3.50
N LEU A 65 -5.66 9.31 2.17
CA LEU A 65 -5.40 8.15 1.30
C LEU A 65 -3.94 7.70 1.34
N ASN A 66 -2.98 8.64 1.43
CA ASN A 66 -1.57 8.31 1.66
C ASN A 66 -1.40 7.57 3.00
N SER A 67 -2.07 8.02 4.07
CA SER A 67 -2.00 7.40 5.40
C SER A 67 -2.64 6.02 5.43
N ILE A 68 -3.78 5.85 4.77
CA ILE A 68 -4.46 4.55 4.60
C ILE A 68 -3.55 3.58 3.84
N PHE A 69 -2.92 4.01 2.75
CA PHE A 69 -2.00 3.17 2.00
C PHE A 69 -0.82 2.69 2.86
N ILE A 70 -0.20 3.58 3.64
CA ILE A 70 0.87 3.21 4.58
C ILE A 70 0.38 2.17 5.59
N SER A 71 -0.83 2.34 6.12
CA SER A 71 -1.45 1.39 7.04
C SER A 71 -1.69 0.03 6.38
N MET A 72 -2.26 0.00 5.17
CA MET A 72 -2.47 -1.24 4.40
C MET A 72 -1.14 -1.98 4.15
N PHE A 73 -0.08 -1.25 3.81
CA PHE A 73 1.25 -1.83 3.60
C PHE A 73 1.82 -2.45 4.90
N SER A 74 1.63 -1.79 6.04
CA SER A 74 2.03 -2.31 7.35
C SER A 74 1.27 -3.59 7.73
N HIS A 75 -0.01 -3.67 7.42
CA HIS A 75 -0.80 -4.91 7.58
C HIS A 75 -0.24 -6.06 6.73
N LEU A 76 0.18 -5.79 5.49
CA LEU A 76 0.81 -6.79 4.63
C LEU A 76 2.15 -7.27 5.22
N GLU A 77 3.02 -6.35 5.65
CA GLU A 77 4.30 -6.72 6.29
C GLU A 77 4.07 -7.63 7.51
N TYR A 78 3.10 -7.30 8.36
CA TYR A 78 2.73 -8.13 9.51
C TYR A 78 2.18 -9.51 9.09
N LYS A 79 1.38 -9.57 8.01
CA LYS A 79 0.87 -10.85 7.48
C LYS A 79 2.00 -11.76 7.00
N LEU A 80 2.95 -11.22 6.25
CA LEU A 80 4.14 -11.97 5.79
C LEU A 80 5.00 -12.45 6.96
N PHE A 81 5.16 -11.62 7.99
CA PHE A 81 5.82 -12.03 9.24
C PHE A 81 5.12 -13.22 9.89
N LEU A 82 3.79 -13.23 9.97
CA LEU A 82 3.04 -14.35 10.54
C LEU A 82 3.23 -15.64 9.73
N TYR A 83 3.32 -15.58 8.41
CA TYR A 83 3.66 -16.74 7.58
C TYR A 83 5.05 -17.29 7.92
N CYS A 84 6.06 -16.43 8.01
CA CYS A 84 7.40 -16.85 8.40
C CYS A 84 7.41 -17.51 9.79
N LYS A 85 6.74 -16.89 10.78
CA LYS A 85 6.69 -17.46 12.15
C LYS A 85 5.90 -18.76 12.23
N LYS A 86 4.86 -18.95 11.41
CA LYS A 86 4.15 -20.23 11.31
C LYS A 86 5.08 -21.32 10.80
N ILE A 87 5.83 -21.06 9.74
CA ILE A 87 6.81 -22.01 9.19
C ILE A 87 7.91 -22.32 10.23
N GLU A 88 8.45 -21.30 10.88
CA GLU A 88 9.47 -21.50 11.95
C GLU A 88 8.99 -22.43 13.06
N LYS A 89 7.71 -22.32 13.42
CA LYS A 89 7.12 -23.16 14.48
C LYS A 89 6.90 -24.61 14.04
N ASN A 90 6.61 -24.83 12.77
CA ASN A 90 6.20 -26.13 12.23
C ASN A 90 7.33 -26.83 11.44
N SER A 91 8.55 -26.29 11.48
CA SER A 91 9.71 -26.84 10.79
C SER A 91 10.98 -26.85 11.66
N GLU A 92 11.91 -27.73 11.34
CA GLU A 92 13.21 -27.83 11.99
C GLU A 92 14.32 -27.09 11.23
N PHE A 93 13.97 -26.08 10.45
CA PHE A 93 14.95 -25.29 9.71
C PHE A 93 15.95 -24.63 10.67
N LYS A 94 17.25 -24.83 10.39
CA LYS A 94 18.36 -24.25 11.17
C LYS A 94 18.41 -22.72 11.00
N ILE A 95 18.04 -22.21 9.81
CA ILE A 95 18.01 -20.78 9.54
C ILE A 95 16.67 -20.23 10.01
N LYS A 96 16.72 -19.28 10.93
CA LYS A 96 15.53 -18.55 11.42
C LYS A 96 15.41 -17.20 10.73
N LEU A 97 14.22 -16.61 10.75
CA LEU A 97 13.95 -15.31 10.14
C LEU A 97 14.94 -14.23 10.63
N ASP A 98 15.28 -14.26 11.90
CA ASP A 98 16.17 -13.28 12.54
C ASP A 98 17.65 -13.43 12.10
N ASN A 99 18.02 -14.56 11.50
CA ASN A 99 19.35 -14.78 10.92
C ASN A 99 19.53 -14.10 9.54
N LEU A 100 18.45 -13.65 8.92
CA LEU A 100 18.50 -13.02 7.59
C LEU A 100 18.74 -11.51 7.69
N ASN A 101 19.52 -10.99 6.73
CA ASN A 101 19.78 -9.55 6.57
C ASN A 101 18.92 -8.95 5.46
N GLY A 102 18.76 -7.62 5.49
CA GLY A 102 18.03 -6.85 4.49
C GLY A 102 16.84 -6.08 5.06
N SER A 103 16.11 -5.38 4.20
CA SER A 103 14.86 -4.73 4.60
C SER A 103 13.80 -5.75 4.97
N THR A 104 12.82 -5.34 5.76
CA THR A 104 11.74 -6.19 6.28
C THR A 104 11.11 -7.08 5.20
N LEU A 105 10.68 -6.48 4.09
CA LEU A 105 10.07 -7.23 2.99
C LEU A 105 11.05 -8.23 2.36
N VAL A 106 12.29 -7.82 2.11
CA VAL A 106 13.34 -8.70 1.54
C VAL A 106 13.62 -9.90 2.43
N LYS A 107 13.67 -9.71 3.76
CA LYS A 107 13.85 -10.79 4.72
C LYS A 107 12.72 -11.82 4.64
N TYR A 108 11.46 -11.35 4.63
CA TYR A 108 10.30 -12.24 4.57
C TYR A 108 10.27 -13.06 3.29
N PHE A 109 10.49 -12.42 2.14
CA PHE A 109 10.52 -13.14 0.86
C PHE A 109 11.74 -14.07 0.74
N ASN A 110 12.90 -13.68 1.25
CA ASN A 110 14.05 -14.58 1.31
C ASN A 110 13.77 -15.80 2.21
N TYR A 111 13.14 -15.59 3.37
CA TYR A 111 12.80 -16.70 4.26
C TYR A 111 11.79 -17.64 3.59
N LEU A 112 10.70 -17.10 3.07
CA LEU A 112 9.66 -17.89 2.41
C LEU A 112 10.21 -18.66 1.21
N ASN A 113 10.98 -18.02 0.34
CA ASN A 113 11.46 -18.64 -0.89
C ASN A 113 12.72 -19.49 -0.68
N LEU A 114 13.79 -18.94 -0.08
CA LEU A 114 15.11 -19.62 -0.02
C LEU A 114 15.21 -20.61 1.13
N VAL A 115 14.51 -20.40 2.25
CA VAL A 115 14.57 -21.30 3.42
C VAL A 115 13.40 -22.27 3.40
N ALA A 116 12.18 -21.79 3.15
CA ALA A 116 10.97 -22.59 3.19
C ALA A 116 10.54 -23.16 1.83
N ASN A 117 11.24 -22.81 0.76
CA ASN A 117 10.99 -23.28 -0.60
C ASN A 117 9.55 -23.02 -1.09
N ILE A 118 9.02 -21.83 -0.77
CA ILE A 118 7.73 -21.34 -1.26
C ILE A 118 7.97 -20.63 -2.59
N GLU A 119 7.57 -21.25 -3.69
CA GLU A 119 7.87 -20.78 -5.05
C GLU A 119 7.13 -19.47 -5.38
N SER A 120 5.88 -19.32 -4.94
CA SER A 120 5.09 -18.10 -5.10
C SER A 120 5.69 -16.87 -4.40
N ALA A 121 6.60 -17.08 -3.44
CA ALA A 121 7.39 -16.02 -2.81
C ALA A 121 8.71 -15.72 -3.54
N SER A 122 8.95 -16.26 -4.74
CA SER A 122 10.15 -15.95 -5.53
C SER A 122 10.16 -14.50 -6.02
N LYS A 123 11.35 -13.88 -6.01
CA LYS A 123 11.55 -12.52 -6.55
C LYS A 123 11.33 -12.40 -8.06
N SER A 124 11.35 -13.51 -8.79
CA SER A 124 11.05 -13.56 -10.22
C SER A 124 9.56 -13.47 -10.52
N VAL A 125 8.70 -13.73 -9.53
CA VAL A 125 7.24 -13.69 -9.71
C VAL A 125 6.76 -12.24 -9.89
N LYS A 126 5.84 -12.05 -10.85
CA LYS A 126 5.29 -10.74 -11.20
C LYS A 126 4.70 -10.00 -9.99
N ASN A 127 4.03 -10.73 -9.09
CA ASN A 127 3.45 -10.14 -7.87
C ASN A 127 4.51 -9.50 -6.98
N TYR A 128 5.67 -10.15 -6.77
CA TYR A 128 6.78 -9.55 -6.03
C TYR A 128 7.34 -8.31 -6.72
N GLN A 129 7.54 -8.34 -8.04
CA GLN A 129 8.05 -7.19 -8.78
C GLN A 129 7.11 -5.99 -8.66
N THR A 130 5.79 -6.22 -8.81
CA THR A 130 4.78 -5.18 -8.61
C THR A 130 4.78 -4.67 -7.16
N LEU A 131 4.89 -5.55 -6.17
CA LEU A 131 4.96 -5.19 -4.77
C LEU A 131 6.16 -4.28 -4.45
N THR A 132 7.31 -4.50 -5.09
CA THR A 132 8.48 -3.62 -4.90
C THR A 132 8.23 -2.18 -5.36
N LEU A 133 7.39 -1.97 -6.36
CA LEU A 133 6.99 -0.62 -6.78
C LEU A 133 6.08 0.05 -5.72
N PHE A 134 5.11 -0.67 -5.19
CA PHE A 134 4.31 -0.18 -4.05
C PHE A 134 5.17 0.08 -2.81
N GLN A 135 6.19 -0.75 -2.55
CA GLN A 135 7.15 -0.51 -1.46
C GLN A 135 7.92 0.80 -1.67
N LYS A 136 8.35 1.09 -2.91
CA LYS A 136 9.00 2.37 -3.24
C LYS A 136 8.06 3.56 -2.99
N VAL A 137 6.77 3.45 -3.33
CA VAL A 137 5.76 4.48 -2.99
C VAL A 137 5.69 4.69 -1.48
N ARG A 138 5.48 3.60 -0.72
CA ARG A 138 5.41 3.66 0.76
C ARG A 138 6.67 4.30 1.36
N ASN A 139 7.84 3.89 0.90
CA ASN A 139 9.09 4.44 1.42
C ASN A 139 9.26 5.92 1.08
N THR A 140 8.85 6.35 -0.12
CA THR A 140 8.85 7.76 -0.51
C THR A 140 7.90 8.58 0.37
N LEU A 141 6.71 8.07 0.65
CA LEU A 141 5.75 8.73 1.55
C LEU A 141 6.29 8.87 2.97
N VAL A 142 6.89 7.82 3.53
CA VAL A 142 7.33 7.77 4.93
C VAL A 142 8.66 8.51 5.16
N HIS A 143 9.62 8.35 4.26
CA HIS A 143 10.98 8.83 4.51
C HIS A 143 11.31 10.14 3.78
N ASN A 144 10.60 10.45 2.69
CA ASN A 144 10.89 11.61 1.84
C ASN A 144 9.72 12.60 1.79
N GLY A 145 8.74 12.50 2.69
CA GLY A 145 7.57 13.38 2.70
C GLY A 145 6.74 13.31 1.41
N GLY A 146 6.77 12.18 0.71
CA GLY A 146 6.09 11.97 -0.57
C GLY A 146 6.83 12.53 -1.78
N ILE A 147 8.01 13.12 -1.64
CA ILE A 147 8.79 13.71 -2.74
C ILE A 147 9.59 12.65 -3.47
N ILE A 148 9.43 12.57 -4.80
CA ILE A 148 10.23 11.67 -5.64
C ILE A 148 11.61 12.31 -5.85
N ILE A 149 12.63 11.75 -5.17
CA ILE A 149 14.00 12.22 -5.28
C ILE A 149 14.62 11.69 -6.58
N THR A 150 15.01 12.60 -7.45
CA THR A 150 15.73 12.28 -8.70
C THR A 150 17.18 12.77 -8.63
N ASP A 151 18.05 12.13 -9.38
CA ASP A 151 19.42 12.65 -9.61
C ASP A 151 19.34 14.01 -10.30
N LYS A 152 20.24 14.93 -9.96
CA LYS A 152 20.26 16.34 -10.45
C LYS A 152 20.14 16.48 -11.96
N ASN A 153 20.56 15.47 -12.74
CA ASN A 153 20.60 15.49 -14.21
C ASN A 153 19.48 14.65 -14.86
N LYS A 154 18.56 14.09 -14.08
CA LYS A 154 17.48 13.25 -14.61
C LYS A 154 16.14 13.97 -14.50
N LYS A 155 15.36 13.89 -15.58
CA LYS A 155 13.98 14.40 -15.58
C LYS A 155 13.11 13.50 -14.70
N LEU A 156 12.20 14.10 -13.96
CA LEU A 156 11.25 13.41 -13.08
C LEU A 156 10.47 12.31 -13.84
N GLU A 157 10.05 12.59 -15.07
CA GLU A 157 9.26 11.68 -15.90
C GLU A 157 10.04 10.41 -16.31
N SER A 158 11.38 10.45 -16.24
CA SER A 158 12.21 9.27 -16.52
C SER A 158 12.28 8.30 -15.34
N HIS A 159 11.89 8.75 -14.14
CA HIS A 159 11.97 7.95 -12.92
C HIS A 159 10.94 6.80 -12.93
N GLU A 160 11.37 5.59 -12.55
CA GLU A 160 10.52 4.39 -12.55
C GLU A 160 9.25 4.59 -11.71
N LEU A 161 9.39 5.18 -10.52
CA LEU A 161 8.28 5.43 -9.62
C LEU A 161 7.26 6.41 -10.21
N TYR A 162 7.74 7.46 -10.92
CA TYR A 162 6.87 8.40 -11.62
C TYR A 162 6.03 7.69 -12.69
N LYS A 163 6.65 6.83 -13.51
CA LYS A 163 5.95 6.06 -14.53
C LYS A 163 4.90 5.14 -13.94
N PHE A 164 5.27 4.43 -12.87
CA PHE A 164 4.35 3.55 -12.15
C PHE A 164 3.13 4.31 -11.59
N LEU A 165 3.36 5.44 -10.92
CA LEU A 165 2.29 6.26 -10.36
C LEU A 165 1.38 6.84 -11.44
N LYS A 166 1.95 7.27 -12.57
CA LYS A 166 1.19 7.75 -13.73
C LYS A 166 0.31 6.65 -14.32
N ASP A 167 0.84 5.43 -14.45
CA ASP A 167 0.07 4.25 -14.89
C ASP A 167 -1.10 3.95 -13.95
N LYS A 168 -0.91 4.15 -12.65
CA LYS A 168 -1.94 3.99 -11.62
C LYS A 168 -2.82 5.23 -11.43
N LYS A 169 -2.72 6.24 -12.29
CA LYS A 169 -3.50 7.48 -12.24
C LYS A 169 -3.37 8.25 -10.91
N VAL A 170 -2.23 8.12 -10.24
CA VAL A 170 -1.93 8.87 -9.02
C VAL A 170 -1.45 10.25 -9.39
N ALA A 171 -2.03 11.29 -8.78
CA ALA A 171 -1.62 12.66 -8.98
C ALA A 171 -0.25 12.94 -8.36
N MET A 172 0.56 13.74 -9.06
CA MET A 172 1.86 14.19 -8.58
C MET A 172 1.92 15.71 -8.64
N GLY A 173 2.12 16.32 -7.46
CA GLY A 173 2.10 17.78 -7.32
C GLY A 173 3.45 18.42 -7.62
N GLY A 174 3.41 19.55 -8.35
CA GLY A 174 4.55 20.43 -8.58
C GLY A 174 5.72 19.81 -9.35
N SER A 175 6.81 20.57 -9.49
CA SER A 175 8.06 20.13 -10.14
C SER A 175 8.83 19.07 -9.34
N LEU A 176 8.51 18.92 -8.05
CA LEU A 176 9.15 17.95 -7.15
C LEU A 176 8.49 16.56 -7.20
N GLY A 177 7.38 16.38 -7.91
CA GLY A 177 6.69 15.10 -7.99
C GLY A 177 6.16 14.62 -6.63
N ILE A 178 5.46 15.49 -5.89
CA ILE A 178 4.87 15.12 -4.60
C ILE A 178 3.72 14.14 -4.84
N ILE A 179 3.82 12.95 -4.26
CA ILE A 179 2.82 11.89 -4.39
C ILE A 179 1.53 12.28 -3.66
N ARG A 180 0.42 12.29 -4.39
CA ARG A 180 -0.92 12.57 -3.87
C ARG A 180 -1.87 11.47 -4.35
N ILE A 181 -2.06 10.44 -3.54
CA ILE A 181 -3.06 9.41 -3.84
C ILE A 181 -4.42 10.10 -3.71
N SER A 182 -5.08 10.33 -4.83
CA SER A 182 -6.35 11.08 -4.91
C SER A 182 -7.53 10.22 -5.37
N ASN A 183 -7.31 8.93 -5.59
CA ASN A 183 -8.37 7.99 -5.95
C ASN A 183 -8.23 6.68 -5.18
N VAL A 184 -9.35 6.04 -4.90
CA VAL A 184 -9.41 4.78 -4.16
C VAL A 184 -8.92 3.60 -4.99
N ASP A 185 -8.94 3.70 -6.32
CA ASP A 185 -8.49 2.63 -7.25
C ASP A 185 -7.06 2.18 -6.96
N PHE A 186 -6.19 3.12 -6.52
CA PHE A 186 -4.81 2.79 -6.14
C PHE A 186 -4.77 1.83 -4.95
N LEU A 187 -5.61 2.06 -3.94
CA LEU A 187 -5.73 1.20 -2.75
C LEU A 187 -6.34 -0.15 -3.12
N GLU A 188 -7.36 -0.17 -3.98
CA GLU A 188 -7.98 -1.41 -4.47
C GLU A 188 -7.00 -2.25 -5.30
N ASN A 189 -6.20 -1.63 -6.16
CA ASN A 189 -5.13 -2.32 -6.89
C ASN A 189 -4.10 -2.96 -5.94
N PHE A 190 -3.73 -2.25 -4.87
CA PHE A 190 -2.85 -2.81 -3.85
C PHE A 190 -3.49 -3.96 -3.08
N TYR A 191 -4.77 -3.83 -2.71
CA TYR A 191 -5.54 -4.89 -2.06
C TYR A 191 -5.59 -6.17 -2.91
N LEU A 192 -5.92 -6.05 -4.20
CA LEU A 192 -5.96 -7.20 -5.12
C LEU A 192 -4.61 -7.89 -5.26
N LEU A 193 -3.53 -7.11 -5.33
CA LEU A 193 -2.16 -7.66 -5.31
C LEU A 193 -1.88 -8.44 -4.03
N CYS A 194 -2.21 -7.85 -2.86
CA CYS A 194 -2.03 -8.49 -1.57
C CYS A 194 -2.82 -9.80 -1.46
N LYS A 195 -4.09 -9.78 -1.89
CA LYS A 195 -4.97 -10.94 -1.85
C LYS A 195 -4.41 -12.08 -2.69
N ASN A 196 -4.14 -11.85 -3.97
CA ASN A 196 -3.63 -12.87 -4.88
C ASN A 196 -2.31 -13.47 -4.36
N MET A 197 -1.38 -12.63 -3.96
CA MET A 197 -0.08 -13.06 -3.45
C MET A 197 -0.20 -13.85 -2.13
N CYS A 198 -1.02 -13.38 -1.18
CA CYS A 198 -1.19 -14.06 0.09
C CYS A 198 -1.95 -15.38 -0.05
N ASP A 199 -2.90 -15.48 -0.98
CA ASP A 199 -3.60 -16.74 -1.27
C ASP A 199 -2.62 -17.78 -1.84
N GLU A 200 -1.82 -17.43 -2.86
CA GLU A 200 -0.79 -18.30 -3.44
C GLU A 200 0.23 -18.79 -2.37
N ILE A 201 0.75 -17.88 -1.56
CA ILE A 201 1.70 -18.22 -0.48
C ILE A 201 1.05 -19.13 0.57
N ALA A 202 -0.19 -18.83 0.98
CA ALA A 202 -0.90 -19.61 1.99
C ALA A 202 -1.19 -21.03 1.52
N ASP A 203 -1.57 -21.19 0.27
CA ASP A 203 -1.86 -22.50 -0.33
C ASP A 203 -0.59 -23.39 -0.34
N GLU A 204 0.55 -22.82 -0.74
CA GLU A 204 1.82 -23.57 -0.68
C GLU A 204 2.26 -23.90 0.75
N ILE A 205 2.10 -22.94 1.71
CA ILE A 205 2.41 -23.21 3.11
C ILE A 205 1.52 -24.33 3.65
N ASN A 206 0.23 -24.31 3.35
CA ASN A 206 -0.70 -25.34 3.82
C ASN A 206 -0.42 -26.71 3.21
N LYS A 207 0.10 -26.76 1.98
CA LYS A 207 0.52 -27.99 1.32
C LYS A 207 1.80 -28.57 1.92
N ASN A 208 2.78 -27.71 2.22
CA ASN A 208 4.14 -28.12 2.59
C ASN A 208 4.35 -28.25 4.11
N PHE A 209 3.55 -27.55 4.93
CA PHE A 209 3.74 -27.44 6.40
C PHE A 209 2.42 -27.72 7.15
N ARG A 210 1.83 -28.88 6.90
CA ARG A 210 0.62 -29.36 7.60
C ARG A 210 0.93 -29.86 9.00
#